data_c44b287ada4048589f873170c79aab64
#
_entry.id   c44b287ada4048589f873170c79aab64
#
_cell.length_a   1.000
_cell.length_b   1.000
_cell.length_c   1.000
_cell.angle_alpha   90.00
_cell.angle_beta   90.00
_cell.angle_gamma   90.00
#
_symmetry.space_group_name_H-M   'P 1'
#
loop_
_entity.id
_entity.type
_entity.pdbx_description
1 polymer ?
#
loop_
_entity_poly.entity_id
_entity_poly.type
_entity_poly.pdbx_seq_one_letter_code
_entity_poly.pdbx_strand_id
1 'polypeptide(L)'
;MSLTLYGAPRTRVSMPRWYLEEKGIAHELVMLDLAAQEHRQPPYRAINPFGKLPALVDDGFQAPDGGPLKLFESGAILQHLEDHHSGEDRTAAERSLTSQWLLFANATLAIALFVPSNREREFPRPMEELNHQLGSGGPLVGNRWGAADCAVSAYLAYLPMFFPQEDLTPYPAVQELITATQHRPAYRRVMGLD
;
A
#
# COMPACT_ATOMS: atom_id res chain seq x y z
N MET A 1 14.84 -17.43 6.18
CA MET A 1 13.61 -16.88 5.60
C MET A 1 13.96 -15.56 4.98
N SER A 2 13.77 -15.41 3.68
CA SER A 2 14.02 -14.15 2.98
C SER A 2 12.73 -13.64 2.34
N LEU A 3 12.54 -12.32 2.43
CA LEU A 3 11.50 -11.60 1.72
C LEU A 3 12.15 -10.83 0.57
N THR A 4 11.68 -11.04 -0.66
CA THR A 4 12.14 -10.28 -1.81
C THR A 4 10.96 -9.49 -2.40
N LEU A 5 11.04 -8.16 -2.31
CA LEU A 5 10.04 -7.25 -2.86
C LEU A 5 10.50 -6.76 -4.24
N TYR A 6 9.69 -6.96 -5.25
CA TYR A 6 9.92 -6.51 -6.62
C TYR A 6 9.11 -5.25 -6.93
N GLY A 7 9.77 -4.26 -7.50
CA GLY A 7 9.13 -3.00 -7.82
C GLY A 7 9.84 -2.19 -8.88
N ALA A 8 9.38 -0.97 -9.08
CA ALA A 8 10.05 0.05 -9.88
C ALA A 8 9.69 1.45 -9.32
N PRO A 9 10.48 2.48 -9.62
CA PRO A 9 10.17 3.84 -9.21
C PRO A 9 8.78 4.28 -9.68
N ARG A 10 8.09 5.04 -8.86
CA ARG A 10 6.74 5.59 -9.14
C ARG A 10 5.67 4.52 -9.39
N THR A 11 5.81 3.36 -8.77
CA THR A 11 4.80 2.30 -8.76
C THR A 11 4.27 2.07 -7.35
N ARG A 12 3.21 1.26 -7.24
CA ARG A 12 2.62 0.91 -5.94
C ARG A 12 3.55 0.11 -5.02
N VAL A 13 4.78 -0.20 -5.44
CA VAL A 13 5.80 -0.82 -4.57
C VAL A 13 6.09 0.02 -3.33
N SER A 14 5.91 1.34 -3.43
CA SER A 14 6.08 2.26 -2.29
C SER A 14 5.23 1.89 -1.07
N MET A 15 4.02 1.32 -1.26
CA MET A 15 3.17 0.91 -0.14
C MET A 15 3.78 -0.25 0.67
N PRO A 16 3.98 -1.46 0.11
CA PRO A 16 4.57 -2.56 0.87
C PRO A 16 6.00 -2.26 1.30
N ARG A 17 6.78 -1.50 0.51
CA ARG A 17 8.11 -1.05 0.93
C ARG A 17 8.05 -0.16 2.17
N TRP A 18 7.13 0.81 2.20
CA TRP A 18 6.93 1.65 3.38
C TRP A 18 6.51 0.82 4.59
N TYR A 19 5.60 -0.13 4.43
CA TYR A 19 5.19 -1.02 5.52
C TYR A 19 6.38 -1.81 6.09
N LEU A 20 7.20 -2.40 5.22
CA LEU A 20 8.39 -3.14 5.60
C LEU A 20 9.40 -2.26 6.37
N GLU A 21 9.68 -1.06 5.87
CA GLU A 21 10.56 -0.08 6.50
C GLU A 21 10.00 0.42 7.86
N GLU A 22 8.70 0.68 7.92
CA GLU A 22 8.02 1.17 9.12
C GLU A 22 8.01 0.15 10.25
N LYS A 23 7.86 -1.12 9.90
CA LYS A 23 7.86 -2.26 10.85
C LYS A 23 9.26 -2.84 11.09
N GLY A 24 10.28 -2.34 10.43
CA GLY A 24 11.65 -2.86 10.54
C GLY A 24 11.80 -4.30 10.05
N ILE A 25 10.99 -4.71 9.08
CA ILE A 25 11.02 -6.06 8.52
C ILE A 25 12.14 -6.16 7.49
N ALA A 26 13.10 -7.07 7.73
CA ALA A 26 14.23 -7.28 6.82
C ALA A 26 13.75 -7.84 5.47
N HIS A 27 14.20 -7.23 4.38
CA HIS A 27 13.81 -7.63 3.03
C HIS A 27 14.88 -7.25 2.00
N GLU A 28 14.86 -7.93 0.87
CA GLU A 28 15.57 -7.55 -0.35
C GLU A 28 14.63 -6.75 -1.26
N LEU A 29 15.14 -5.68 -1.87
CA LEU A 29 14.39 -4.88 -2.85
C LEU A 29 15.03 -5.04 -4.23
N VAL A 30 14.27 -5.61 -5.17
CA VAL A 30 14.67 -5.75 -6.56
C VAL A 30 13.91 -4.72 -7.40
N MET A 31 14.66 -3.75 -7.93
CA MET A 31 14.10 -2.70 -8.77
C MET A 31 14.25 -3.07 -10.24
N LEU A 32 13.11 -3.17 -10.95
CA LEU A 32 13.06 -3.55 -12.36
C LEU A 32 13.13 -2.31 -13.25
N ASP A 33 13.82 -2.44 -14.37
CA ASP A 33 13.85 -1.43 -15.43
C ASP A 33 12.57 -1.54 -16.28
N LEU A 34 11.66 -0.57 -16.11
CA LEU A 34 10.43 -0.49 -16.90
C LEU A 34 10.69 -0.10 -18.36
N ALA A 35 11.75 0.66 -18.64
CA ALA A 35 12.10 1.03 -20.01
C ALA A 35 12.62 -0.18 -20.79
N ALA A 36 13.39 -1.05 -20.13
CA ALA A 36 13.81 -2.35 -20.67
C ALA A 36 12.67 -3.41 -20.64
N GLN A 37 11.50 -3.06 -20.13
CA GLN A 37 10.34 -3.95 -19.99
C GLN A 37 10.63 -5.24 -19.19
N GLU A 38 11.52 -5.19 -18.20
CA GLU A 38 11.88 -6.35 -17.39
C GLU A 38 10.69 -6.99 -16.70
N HIS A 39 9.68 -6.17 -16.27
CA HIS A 39 8.43 -6.64 -15.71
C HIS A 39 7.58 -7.52 -16.66
N ARG A 40 7.89 -7.53 -17.97
CA ARG A 40 7.22 -8.36 -18.98
C ARG A 40 8.06 -9.56 -19.44
N GLN A 41 9.30 -9.66 -18.95
CA GLN A 41 10.18 -10.77 -19.30
C GLN A 41 9.84 -12.04 -18.51
N PRO A 42 10.19 -13.22 -19.07
CA PRO A 42 9.89 -14.51 -18.44
C PRO A 42 10.32 -14.65 -16.97
N PRO A 43 11.51 -14.17 -16.55
CA PRO A 43 11.93 -14.30 -15.15
C PRO A 43 10.95 -13.64 -14.17
N TYR A 44 10.51 -12.42 -14.46
CA TYR A 44 9.56 -11.73 -13.60
C TYR A 44 8.13 -12.29 -13.77
N ARG A 45 7.73 -12.64 -14.98
CA ARG A 45 6.41 -13.23 -15.24
C ARG A 45 6.22 -14.61 -14.58
N ALA A 46 7.29 -15.29 -14.20
CA ALA A 46 7.24 -16.48 -13.36
C ALA A 46 6.88 -16.16 -11.88
N ILE A 47 7.00 -14.89 -11.48
CA ILE A 47 6.60 -14.38 -10.18
C ILE A 47 5.19 -13.79 -10.25
N ASN A 48 4.97 -12.85 -11.18
CA ASN A 48 3.67 -12.26 -11.45
C ASN A 48 3.31 -12.40 -12.93
N PRO A 49 2.41 -13.31 -13.30
CA PRO A 49 2.07 -13.60 -14.70
C PRO A 49 1.44 -12.41 -15.44
N PHE A 50 0.86 -11.45 -14.71
CA PHE A 50 0.29 -10.23 -15.28
C PHE A 50 1.33 -9.16 -15.60
N GLY A 51 2.60 -9.34 -15.19
CA GLY A 51 3.67 -8.38 -15.41
C GLY A 51 3.38 -7.01 -14.77
N LYS A 52 2.69 -6.99 -13.62
CA LYS A 52 2.39 -5.78 -12.85
C LYS A 52 3.27 -5.70 -11.60
N LEU A 53 3.42 -4.51 -11.05
CA LEU A 53 4.19 -4.24 -9.84
C LEU A 53 3.27 -3.66 -8.76
N PRO A 54 3.53 -3.99 -7.49
CA PRO A 54 4.59 -4.84 -6.95
C PRO A 54 4.31 -6.33 -7.04
N ALA A 55 5.35 -7.13 -6.72
CA ALA A 55 5.22 -8.53 -6.33
C ALA A 55 6.15 -8.83 -5.15
N LEU A 56 5.81 -9.84 -4.35
CA LEU A 56 6.59 -10.33 -3.22
C LEU A 56 6.88 -11.82 -3.41
N VAL A 57 8.10 -12.24 -3.11
CA VAL A 57 8.46 -13.65 -2.92
C VAL A 57 8.84 -13.84 -1.47
N ASP A 58 8.21 -14.80 -0.81
CA ASP A 58 8.48 -15.18 0.56
C ASP A 58 8.90 -16.66 0.60
N ASP A 59 10.17 -16.92 0.91
CA ASP A 59 10.70 -18.29 1.02
C ASP A 59 10.41 -18.96 2.37
N GLY A 60 9.86 -18.21 3.32
CA GLY A 60 9.39 -18.75 4.60
C GLY A 60 8.06 -19.50 4.49
N PHE A 61 7.37 -19.37 3.35
CA PHE A 61 6.08 -20.02 3.09
C PHE A 61 6.14 -20.86 1.82
N GLN A 62 5.65 -22.09 1.92
CA GLN A 62 5.55 -22.98 0.77
C GLN A 62 4.21 -22.79 0.06
N ALA A 63 4.26 -22.52 -1.23
CA ALA A 63 3.08 -22.47 -2.08
C ALA A 63 2.58 -23.89 -2.41
N PRO A 64 1.31 -24.05 -2.89
CA PRO A 64 0.76 -25.38 -3.22
C PRO A 64 1.53 -26.16 -4.28
N ASP A 65 2.32 -25.49 -5.13
CA ASP A 65 3.19 -26.10 -6.13
C ASP A 65 4.56 -26.56 -5.57
N GLY A 66 4.78 -26.38 -4.27
CA GLY A 66 6.00 -26.75 -3.57
C GLY A 66 7.12 -25.68 -3.63
N GLY A 67 6.93 -24.62 -4.39
CA GLY A 67 7.87 -23.49 -4.46
C GLY A 67 7.66 -22.46 -3.35
N PRO A 68 8.44 -21.36 -3.34
CA PRO A 68 8.21 -20.25 -2.42
C PRO A 68 6.89 -19.54 -2.73
N LEU A 69 6.28 -18.94 -1.71
CA LEU A 69 5.06 -18.16 -1.89
C LEU A 69 5.35 -16.93 -2.75
N LYS A 70 4.55 -16.71 -3.78
CA LYS A 70 4.61 -15.57 -4.67
C LYS A 70 3.29 -14.81 -4.61
N LEU A 71 3.36 -13.55 -4.27
CA LEU A 71 2.19 -12.68 -4.14
C LEU A 71 2.29 -11.49 -5.10
N PHE A 72 1.18 -11.13 -5.68
CA PHE A 72 0.97 -9.86 -6.37
C PHE A 72 -0.29 -9.20 -5.79
N GLU A 73 -0.59 -7.96 -6.21
CA GLU A 73 -1.51 -7.01 -5.59
C GLU A 73 -0.97 -6.43 -4.27
N SER A 74 -0.79 -5.11 -4.25
CA SER A 74 -0.23 -4.42 -3.08
C SER A 74 -1.02 -4.65 -1.79
N GLY A 75 -2.35 -4.78 -1.89
CA GLY A 75 -3.21 -5.09 -0.75
C GLY A 75 -2.99 -6.50 -0.20
N ALA A 76 -2.86 -7.50 -1.07
CA ALA A 76 -2.59 -8.88 -0.66
C ALA A 76 -1.19 -9.00 -0.02
N ILE A 77 -0.21 -8.29 -0.58
CA ILE A 77 1.14 -8.22 -0.01
C ILE A 77 1.09 -7.59 1.38
N LEU A 78 0.41 -6.46 1.56
CA LEU A 78 0.26 -5.80 2.87
C LEU A 78 -0.44 -6.70 3.89
N GLN A 79 -1.51 -7.40 3.49
CA GLN A 79 -2.20 -8.35 4.36
C GLN A 79 -1.25 -9.46 4.84
N HIS A 80 -0.51 -10.05 3.92
CA HIS A 80 0.45 -11.11 4.23
C HIS A 80 1.56 -10.63 5.18
N LEU A 81 2.10 -9.44 4.93
CA LEU A 81 3.13 -8.84 5.78
C LEU A 81 2.59 -8.54 7.19
N GLU A 82 1.36 -8.05 7.32
CA GLU A 82 0.74 -7.84 8.63
C GLU A 82 0.50 -9.14 9.37
N ASP A 83 -0.06 -10.14 8.71
CA ASP A 83 -0.45 -11.40 9.33
C ASP A 83 0.74 -12.26 9.76
N HIS A 84 1.88 -12.17 9.05
CA HIS A 84 2.98 -13.12 9.22
C HIS A 84 4.34 -12.52 9.59
N HIS A 85 4.55 -11.23 9.36
CA HIS A 85 5.86 -10.60 9.54
C HIS A 85 5.86 -9.38 10.47
N SER A 86 4.70 -8.85 10.83
CA SER A 86 4.62 -7.66 11.71
C SER A 86 5.08 -7.92 13.14
N GLY A 87 5.08 -9.18 13.58
CA GLY A 87 5.30 -9.55 14.98
C GLY A 87 4.13 -9.17 15.90
N GLU A 88 2.99 -8.79 15.34
CA GLU A 88 1.81 -8.34 16.06
C GLU A 88 0.65 -9.32 15.87
N ASP A 89 0.08 -9.76 16.99
CA ASP A 89 -1.13 -10.58 16.94
C ASP A 89 -2.34 -9.73 16.54
N ARG A 90 -3.10 -10.23 15.58
CA ARG A 90 -4.40 -9.68 15.16
C ARG A 90 -5.49 -10.71 15.38
N THR A 91 -6.60 -10.28 15.93
CA THR A 91 -7.80 -11.12 16.00
C THR A 91 -8.38 -11.42 14.63
N ALA A 92 -9.22 -12.44 14.51
CA ALA A 92 -9.89 -12.74 13.25
C ALA A 92 -10.76 -11.56 12.76
N ALA A 93 -11.38 -10.82 13.68
CA ALA A 93 -12.15 -9.63 13.35
C ALA A 93 -11.27 -8.51 12.80
N GLU A 94 -10.13 -8.22 13.44
CA GLU A 94 -9.18 -7.22 12.95
C GLU A 94 -8.63 -7.60 11.56
N ARG A 95 -8.29 -8.87 11.31
CA ARG A 95 -7.88 -9.33 9.96
C ARG A 95 -8.96 -9.10 8.92
N SER A 96 -10.23 -9.36 9.25
CA SER A 96 -11.35 -9.08 8.33
C SER A 96 -11.51 -7.59 8.05
N LEU A 97 -11.38 -6.75 9.07
CA LEU A 97 -11.42 -5.29 8.93
C LEU A 97 -10.21 -4.77 8.13
N THR A 98 -9.01 -5.30 8.37
CA THR A 98 -7.82 -4.98 7.55
C THR A 98 -8.07 -5.31 6.08
N SER A 99 -8.56 -6.52 5.78
CA SER A 99 -8.93 -6.93 4.41
C SER A 99 -9.94 -5.99 3.77
N GLN A 100 -10.98 -5.55 4.53
CA GLN A 100 -11.97 -4.59 4.07
C GLN A 100 -11.32 -3.27 3.66
N TRP A 101 -10.43 -2.72 4.49
CA TRP A 101 -9.73 -1.46 4.20
C TRP A 101 -8.76 -1.58 3.04
N LEU A 102 -8.05 -2.71 2.92
CA LEU A 102 -7.15 -2.96 1.79
C LEU A 102 -7.91 -3.04 0.46
N LEU A 103 -9.06 -3.72 0.45
CA LEU A 103 -9.95 -3.78 -0.72
C LEU A 103 -10.53 -2.40 -1.04
N PHE A 104 -11.01 -1.66 -0.02
CA PHE A 104 -11.48 -0.30 -0.19
C PHE A 104 -10.40 0.60 -0.80
N ALA A 105 -9.18 0.57 -0.25
CA ALA A 105 -8.08 1.39 -0.73
C ALA A 105 -7.73 1.09 -2.21
N ASN A 106 -7.64 -0.19 -2.59
CA ASN A 106 -7.20 -0.59 -3.93
C ASN A 106 -8.31 -0.57 -4.99
N ALA A 107 -9.56 -0.89 -4.63
CA ALA A 107 -10.66 -1.05 -5.58
C ALA A 107 -11.66 0.12 -5.57
N THR A 108 -11.72 0.90 -4.50
CA THR A 108 -12.65 2.03 -4.39
C THR A 108 -11.90 3.36 -4.38
N LEU A 109 -11.05 3.57 -3.36
CA LEU A 109 -10.35 4.84 -3.18
C LEU A 109 -9.41 5.14 -4.35
N ALA A 110 -8.56 4.18 -4.74
CA ALA A 110 -7.63 4.36 -5.86
C ALA A 110 -8.36 4.74 -7.17
N ILE A 111 -9.51 4.13 -7.43
CA ILE A 111 -10.30 4.42 -8.62
C ILE A 111 -10.91 5.82 -8.53
N ALA A 112 -11.49 6.17 -7.38
CA ALA A 112 -12.06 7.49 -7.16
C ALA A 112 -11.02 8.62 -7.26
N LEU A 113 -9.76 8.35 -6.86
CA LEU A 113 -8.71 9.36 -6.89
C LEU A 113 -7.98 9.47 -8.24
N PHE A 114 -7.69 8.33 -8.91
CA PHE A 114 -6.71 8.29 -10.00
C PHE A 114 -7.30 7.93 -11.37
N VAL A 115 -8.56 7.53 -11.46
CA VAL A 115 -9.24 7.33 -12.75
C VAL A 115 -10.01 8.61 -13.11
N PRO A 116 -9.62 9.38 -14.14
CA PRO A 116 -10.18 10.70 -14.40
C PRO A 116 -11.71 10.75 -14.45
N SER A 117 -12.32 9.84 -15.23
CA SER A 117 -13.79 9.78 -15.37
C SER A 117 -14.53 9.46 -14.05
N ASN A 118 -13.90 8.74 -13.14
CA ASN A 118 -14.46 8.44 -11.82
C ASN A 118 -14.19 9.59 -10.85
N ARG A 119 -13.01 10.21 -10.92
CA ARG A 119 -12.62 11.29 -10.03
C ARG A 119 -13.59 12.47 -10.11
N GLU A 120 -14.00 12.88 -11.30
CA GLU A 120 -14.95 13.98 -11.49
C GLU A 120 -16.31 13.76 -10.80
N ARG A 121 -16.72 12.49 -10.64
CA ARG A 121 -18.04 12.15 -10.09
C ARG A 121 -17.98 11.62 -8.66
N GLU A 122 -16.94 10.82 -8.37
CA GLU A 122 -16.91 10.01 -7.16
C GLU A 122 -15.96 10.57 -6.07
N PHE A 123 -15.10 11.55 -6.40
CA PHE A 123 -14.11 12.06 -5.46
C PHE A 123 -14.69 12.60 -4.15
N PRO A 124 -15.73 13.45 -4.13
CA PRO A 124 -16.20 14.06 -2.89
C PRO A 124 -16.68 13.03 -1.87
N ARG A 125 -17.45 12.05 -2.31
CA ARG A 125 -18.11 11.10 -1.41
C ARG A 125 -17.15 10.25 -0.54
N PRO A 126 -16.16 9.53 -1.10
CA PRO A 126 -15.19 8.81 -0.28
C PRO A 126 -14.32 9.75 0.56
N MET A 127 -14.07 10.97 0.11
CA MET A 127 -13.29 11.94 0.88
C MET A 127 -14.05 12.46 2.09
N GLU A 128 -15.36 12.76 1.96
CA GLU A 128 -16.23 13.13 3.08
C GLU A 128 -16.29 12.03 4.13
N GLU A 129 -16.52 10.78 3.69
CA GLU A 129 -16.60 9.65 4.60
C GLU A 129 -15.27 9.35 5.29
N LEU A 130 -14.16 9.38 4.53
CA LEU A 130 -12.82 9.23 5.12
C LEU A 130 -12.51 10.35 6.12
N ASN A 131 -12.86 11.59 5.80
CA ASN A 131 -12.67 12.70 6.73
C ASN A 131 -13.45 12.50 8.02
N HIS A 132 -14.67 11.96 7.95
CA HIS A 132 -15.47 11.61 9.12
C HIS A 132 -14.82 10.48 9.94
N GLN A 133 -14.43 9.38 9.30
CA GLN A 133 -13.81 8.23 9.96
C GLN A 133 -12.48 8.61 10.63
N LEU A 134 -11.63 9.35 9.93
CA LEU A 134 -10.34 9.81 10.41
C LEU A 134 -10.45 10.86 11.53
N GLY A 135 -11.55 11.64 11.55
CA GLY A 135 -11.82 12.62 12.59
C GLY A 135 -11.96 12.06 14.00
N SER A 136 -12.21 10.76 14.12
CA SER A 136 -12.21 10.06 15.42
C SER A 136 -10.79 9.85 15.99
N GLY A 137 -9.77 10.03 15.16
CA GLY A 137 -8.37 9.79 15.50
C GLY A 137 -8.03 8.29 15.65
N GLY A 138 -6.73 8.00 15.75
CA GLY A 138 -6.22 6.64 15.91
C GLY A 138 -6.14 5.84 14.60
N PRO A 139 -5.72 4.57 14.71
CA PRO A 139 -5.64 3.64 13.59
C PRO A 139 -7.01 3.22 13.05
N LEU A 140 -7.05 2.86 11.75
CA LEU A 140 -8.26 2.37 11.09
C LEU A 140 -8.75 1.01 11.63
N VAL A 141 -7.81 0.19 12.15
CA VAL A 141 -8.12 -1.12 12.72
C VAL A 141 -7.40 -1.31 14.03
N GLY A 142 -8.15 -1.62 15.08
CA GLY A 142 -7.61 -1.87 16.42
C GLY A 142 -7.00 -0.62 17.05
N ASN A 143 -5.84 -0.80 17.70
CA ASN A 143 -5.16 0.27 18.44
C ASN A 143 -3.72 0.55 17.97
N ARG A 144 -3.32 0.00 16.83
CA ARG A 144 -1.96 0.09 16.27
C ARG A 144 -2.00 0.32 14.77
N TRP A 145 -1.12 1.22 14.33
CA TRP A 145 -0.91 1.45 12.90
C TRP A 145 -0.54 0.15 12.18
N GLY A 146 -1.22 -0.14 11.08
CA GLY A 146 -1.11 -1.39 10.36
C GLY A 146 -1.26 -1.26 8.84
N ALA A 147 -1.51 -2.40 8.19
CA ALA A 147 -1.65 -2.48 6.73
C ALA A 147 -2.80 -1.64 6.19
N ALA A 148 -3.91 -1.56 6.91
CA ALA A 148 -5.05 -0.71 6.57
C ALA A 148 -4.65 0.77 6.51
N ASP A 149 -3.97 1.24 7.56
CA ASP A 149 -3.49 2.63 7.64
C ASP A 149 -2.47 2.91 6.54
N CYS A 150 -1.54 1.97 6.31
CA CYS A 150 -0.53 2.09 5.25
C CYS A 150 -1.19 2.28 3.88
N ALA A 151 -2.15 1.44 3.52
CA ALA A 151 -2.79 1.47 2.21
C ALA A 151 -3.57 2.78 1.98
N VAL A 152 -4.41 3.17 2.94
CA VAL A 152 -5.23 4.39 2.84
C VAL A 152 -4.33 5.63 2.84
N SER A 153 -3.40 5.73 3.78
CA SER A 153 -2.49 6.87 3.89
C SER A 153 -1.60 7.05 2.66
N ALA A 154 -1.11 5.95 2.06
CA ALA A 154 -0.29 6.02 0.86
C ALA A 154 -1.06 6.63 -0.33
N TYR A 155 -2.31 6.20 -0.55
CA TYR A 155 -3.13 6.78 -1.62
C TYR A 155 -3.46 8.24 -1.38
N LEU A 156 -3.82 8.61 -0.15
CA LEU A 156 -4.11 10.01 0.18
C LEU A 156 -2.85 10.88 0.05
N ALA A 157 -1.69 10.40 0.49
CA ALA A 157 -0.44 11.15 0.40
C ALA A 157 0.06 11.36 -1.04
N TYR A 158 -0.45 10.61 -2.03
CA TYR A 158 -0.19 10.87 -3.44
C TYR A 158 -0.98 12.07 -4.00
N LEU A 159 -2.09 12.48 -3.36
CA LEU A 159 -2.92 13.58 -3.84
C LEU A 159 -2.13 14.86 -4.09
N PRO A 160 -1.39 15.42 -3.13
CA PRO A 160 -0.62 16.64 -3.36
C PRO A 160 0.52 16.47 -4.38
N MET A 161 0.96 15.24 -4.65
CA MET A 161 1.99 14.96 -5.64
C MET A 161 1.45 14.93 -7.07
N PHE A 162 0.27 14.34 -7.27
CA PHE A 162 -0.33 14.17 -8.59
C PHE A 162 -1.37 15.24 -8.91
N PHE A 163 -1.99 15.83 -7.90
CA PHE A 163 -3.08 16.81 -8.01
C PHE A 163 -2.88 17.97 -7.05
N PRO A 164 -1.78 18.74 -7.19
CA PRO A 164 -1.45 19.84 -6.27
C PRO A 164 -2.49 20.97 -6.25
N GLN A 165 -3.37 21.04 -7.25
CA GLN A 165 -4.45 22.00 -7.34
C GLN A 165 -5.74 21.56 -6.63
N GLU A 166 -5.79 20.33 -6.11
CA GLU A 166 -6.98 19.83 -5.44
C GLU A 166 -7.22 20.54 -4.11
N ASP A 167 -8.40 21.08 -3.92
CA ASP A 167 -8.79 21.71 -2.66
C ASP A 167 -9.17 20.65 -1.62
N LEU A 168 -8.30 20.46 -0.66
CA LEU A 168 -8.52 19.55 0.47
C LEU A 168 -9.04 20.28 1.72
N THR A 169 -9.28 21.60 1.66
CA THR A 169 -9.80 22.40 2.78
C THR A 169 -11.06 21.82 3.41
N PRO A 170 -12.02 21.23 2.63
CA PRO A 170 -13.19 20.61 3.20
C PRO A 170 -12.92 19.34 4.03
N TYR A 171 -11.69 18.79 3.96
CA TYR A 171 -11.33 17.50 4.55
C TYR A 171 -10.15 17.62 5.53
N PRO A 172 -10.31 18.32 6.68
CA PRO A 172 -9.20 18.62 7.59
C PRO A 172 -8.54 17.37 8.18
N ALA A 173 -9.29 16.32 8.52
CA ALA A 173 -8.71 15.08 9.04
C ALA A 173 -7.89 14.33 7.96
N VAL A 174 -8.31 14.39 6.70
CA VAL A 174 -7.52 13.87 5.58
C VAL A 174 -6.24 14.67 5.39
N GLN A 175 -6.28 16.00 5.47
CA GLN A 175 -5.09 16.85 5.38
C GLN A 175 -4.08 16.54 6.51
N GLU A 176 -4.60 16.36 7.73
CA GLU A 176 -3.78 16.00 8.88
C GLU A 176 -3.10 14.64 8.67
N LEU A 177 -3.84 13.63 8.20
CA LEU A 177 -3.28 12.31 7.88
C LEU A 177 -2.21 12.38 6.79
N ILE A 178 -2.43 13.14 5.72
CA ILE A 178 -1.44 13.36 4.66
C ILE A 178 -0.17 13.99 5.25
N THR A 179 -0.32 15.03 6.03
CA THR A 179 0.80 15.73 6.67
C THR A 179 1.56 14.79 7.60
N ALA A 180 0.87 14.09 8.49
CA ALA A 180 1.46 13.12 9.40
C ALA A 180 2.21 12.00 8.63
N THR A 181 1.63 11.50 7.54
CA THR A 181 2.27 10.49 6.68
C THR A 181 3.56 11.00 6.07
N GLN A 182 3.56 12.21 5.51
CA GLN A 182 4.73 12.82 4.87
C GLN A 182 5.87 13.14 5.86
N HIS A 183 5.57 13.22 7.15
CA HIS A 183 6.57 13.41 8.22
C HIS A 183 7.12 12.08 8.78
N ARG A 184 6.56 10.93 8.44
CA ARG A 184 7.09 9.63 8.92
C ARG A 184 8.45 9.34 8.31
N PRO A 185 9.50 9.05 9.10
CA PRO A 185 10.85 8.84 8.56
C PRO A 185 10.93 7.70 7.53
N ALA A 186 10.23 6.59 7.77
CA ALA A 186 10.20 5.46 6.83
C ALA A 186 9.53 5.83 5.50
N TYR A 187 8.41 6.59 5.54
CA TYR A 187 7.75 7.08 4.34
C TYR A 187 8.67 8.00 3.53
N ARG A 188 9.34 8.95 4.20
CA ARG A 188 10.26 9.89 3.55
C ARG A 188 11.39 9.17 2.83
N ARG A 189 12.06 8.20 3.50
CA ARG A 189 13.12 7.38 2.86
C ARG A 189 12.61 6.65 1.63
N VAL A 190 11.44 6.03 1.71
CA VAL A 190 10.85 5.27 0.59
C VAL A 190 10.50 6.16 -0.59
N MET A 191 10.02 7.37 -0.32
CA MET A 191 9.61 8.34 -1.33
C MET A 191 10.74 9.24 -1.83
N GLY A 192 11.94 9.16 -1.23
CA GLY A 192 13.09 10.01 -1.60
C GLY A 192 12.85 11.47 -1.28
N LEU A 193 12.28 11.75 -0.10
CA LEU A 193 11.97 13.10 0.40
C LEU A 193 12.97 13.60 1.45
N ASP A 194 14.06 12.87 1.67
CA ASP A 194 15.13 13.24 2.61
C ASP A 194 16.18 14.13 1.94
#